data_b42ea6fa4e77bd2e816a8081779844c6
#
_entry.id   b42ea6fa4e77bd2e816a8081779844c6
#
_cell.length_a   1.000
_cell.length_b   1.000
_cell.length_c   1.000
_cell.angle_alpha   90.00
_cell.angle_beta   90.00
_cell.angle_gamma   90.00
#
_symmetry.space_group_name_H-M   'P 1'
#
loop_
_entity.id
_entity.type
_entity.pdbx_description
1 polymer ?
#
loop_
_entity_poly.entity_id
_entity_poly.type
_entity_poly.pdbx_seq_one_letter_code
_entity_poly.pdbx_strand_id
1 'polypeptide(L)'
;MAEAFKFVHASDFHLDQSIRGLVELPQHLKSVLANAPYEAARKVFDTAIGERVDFVLLSGDLFDINKGGPRAAAFMLSQFERLAEKGIEVYWCSGESDPIERWPTSIELPENVKTFSTSVLEDVTHRRNGTVIANIYGIGYDEKRKTAVDFITGSEDVFPIALAHGEFDSNSLPIDEVRYWALGGRHKSAKFDKPGCVVAYPGTTQGRHPKESGAYGCYLGRVDTNGKLRVQAIETDCVRWLPQKVAIPESIGENDLKKILTERATKITSDFREHVILVSWTLAPTGEFSANLRNCPFNERMLQWLRDEFGRGETGIWTTHFIVEPPNQLPMAWYEEDTILGEYLRAIGRYQSDDSLNLSLHEYLPDSMEEKELTGIARVSSKRREETLRRAAMIGVEYLAADREVPELAGDVVSE
;
A
#
# COMPACT_ATOMS: atom_id res chain seq x y z
N MET A 1 41.37 -1.18 -3.22
CA MET A 1 40.29 -0.75 -2.30
C MET A 1 39.10 -0.43 -3.18
N ALA A 2 37.90 -0.93 -2.81
CA ALA A 2 36.69 -0.59 -3.57
C ALA A 2 36.42 0.91 -3.46
N GLU A 3 35.89 1.52 -4.53
CA GLU A 3 35.45 2.91 -4.46
C GLU A 3 34.04 2.96 -3.78
N ALA A 4 33.85 3.95 -2.91
CA ALA A 4 32.54 4.19 -2.33
C ALA A 4 31.57 4.74 -3.38
N PHE A 5 30.33 4.30 -3.41
CA PHE A 5 29.31 4.75 -4.34
C PHE A 5 27.91 4.74 -3.73
N LYS A 6 26.97 5.37 -4.42
CA LYS A 6 25.58 5.46 -4.02
C LYS A 6 24.66 5.09 -5.19
N PHE A 7 23.49 4.57 -4.87
CA PHE A 7 22.43 4.33 -5.84
C PHE A 7 21.05 4.53 -5.23
N VAL A 8 20.08 4.84 -6.07
CA VAL A 8 18.65 4.79 -5.72
C VAL A 8 18.04 3.54 -6.33
N HIS A 9 17.19 2.85 -5.59
CA HIS A 9 16.40 1.73 -6.07
C HIS A 9 14.91 2.03 -5.88
N ALA A 10 14.14 1.98 -6.96
CA ALA A 10 12.71 2.23 -6.99
C ALA A 10 11.99 1.29 -7.94
N SER A 11 10.69 1.07 -7.72
CA SER A 11 9.82 0.22 -8.55
C SER A 11 8.36 0.61 -8.43
N ASP A 12 7.51 -0.02 -9.21
CA ASP A 12 6.06 -0.02 -9.06
C ASP A 12 5.45 1.40 -9.01
N PHE A 13 5.88 2.31 -9.90
CA PHE A 13 5.38 3.68 -9.96
C PHE A 13 3.92 3.73 -10.40
N HIS A 14 3.56 2.88 -11.37
CA HIS A 14 2.23 2.80 -11.97
C HIS A 14 1.64 4.19 -12.26
N LEU A 15 2.35 5.01 -13.00
CA LEU A 15 1.99 6.41 -13.29
C LEU A 15 0.61 6.58 -13.93
N ASP A 16 0.11 5.53 -14.59
CA ASP A 16 -1.22 5.49 -15.21
C ASP A 16 -2.35 5.25 -14.21
N GLN A 17 -2.04 4.85 -12.98
CA GLN A 17 -3.04 4.48 -11.99
C GLN A 17 -3.28 5.61 -10.99
N SER A 18 -4.47 6.16 -11.02
CA SER A 18 -4.90 7.16 -10.04
C SER A 18 -5.21 6.54 -8.67
N ILE A 19 -5.25 7.40 -7.65
CA ILE A 19 -5.70 7.02 -6.30
C ILE A 19 -7.17 6.57 -6.35
N ARG A 20 -7.49 5.43 -5.74
CA ARG A 20 -8.80 4.76 -5.75
C ARG A 20 -9.30 4.54 -4.32
N GLY A 21 -10.60 4.22 -4.18
CA GLY A 21 -11.20 3.90 -2.88
C GLY A 21 -11.73 5.12 -2.13
N LEU A 22 -11.91 6.24 -2.82
CA LEU A 22 -12.62 7.42 -2.34
C LEU A 22 -14.05 7.39 -2.87
N VAL A 23 -15.05 7.42 -1.99
CA VAL A 23 -16.47 7.50 -2.36
C VAL A 23 -16.78 8.92 -2.86
N GLU A 24 -16.27 9.92 -2.16
CA GLU A 24 -16.40 11.33 -2.51
C GLU A 24 -15.03 11.97 -2.67
N LEU A 25 -14.86 12.66 -3.77
CA LEU A 25 -13.62 13.34 -4.08
C LEU A 25 -13.87 14.86 -4.11
N PRO A 26 -13.33 15.61 -3.14
CA PRO A 26 -13.48 17.06 -3.12
C PRO A 26 -12.77 17.69 -4.31
N GLN A 27 -13.39 18.72 -4.88
CA GLN A 27 -12.93 19.36 -6.10
C GLN A 27 -11.49 19.88 -5.98
N HIS A 28 -11.11 20.42 -4.81
CA HIS A 28 -9.78 21.00 -4.58
C HIS A 28 -8.67 19.92 -4.49
N LEU A 29 -9.00 18.66 -4.17
CA LEU A 29 -8.01 17.57 -4.14
C LEU A 29 -7.91 16.80 -5.45
N LYS A 30 -8.80 16.99 -6.42
CA LYS A 30 -8.80 16.22 -7.68
C LYS A 30 -7.46 16.27 -8.40
N SER A 31 -6.91 17.46 -8.57
CA SER A 31 -5.62 17.65 -9.27
C SER A 31 -4.46 17.07 -8.46
N VAL A 32 -4.46 17.25 -7.14
CA VAL A 32 -3.41 16.74 -6.25
C VAL A 32 -3.39 15.22 -6.32
N LEU A 33 -4.54 14.56 -6.16
CA LEU A 33 -4.65 13.10 -6.18
C LEU A 33 -4.33 12.51 -7.56
N ALA A 34 -4.72 13.18 -8.65
CA ALA A 34 -4.40 12.74 -10.01
C ALA A 34 -2.91 12.86 -10.34
N ASN A 35 -2.21 13.81 -9.72
CA ASN A 35 -0.78 14.04 -9.95
C ASN A 35 0.12 13.33 -8.93
N ALA A 36 -0.43 12.83 -7.83
CA ALA A 36 0.36 12.24 -6.74
C ALA A 36 1.34 11.14 -7.19
N PRO A 37 1.01 10.19 -8.08
CA PRO A 37 1.97 9.20 -8.58
C PRO A 37 3.16 9.85 -9.31
N TYR A 38 2.91 10.89 -10.10
CA TYR A 38 3.95 11.62 -10.82
C TYR A 38 4.85 12.43 -9.89
N GLU A 39 4.27 13.10 -8.89
CA GLU A 39 5.04 13.86 -7.90
C GLU A 39 5.87 12.95 -7.00
N ALA A 40 5.33 11.80 -6.60
CA ALA A 40 6.07 10.80 -5.85
C ALA A 40 7.25 10.23 -6.66
N ALA A 41 7.02 9.88 -7.92
CA ALA A 41 8.08 9.44 -8.82
C ALA A 41 9.13 10.55 -9.05
N ARG A 42 8.71 11.82 -9.20
CA ARG A 42 9.64 12.96 -9.32
C ARG A 42 10.56 13.04 -8.12
N LYS A 43 10.04 12.89 -6.90
CA LYS A 43 10.85 12.91 -5.67
C LYS A 43 11.90 11.80 -5.64
N VAL A 44 11.65 10.63 -6.28
CA VAL A 44 12.68 9.58 -6.44
C VAL A 44 13.86 10.13 -7.24
N PHE A 45 13.61 10.76 -8.38
CA PHE A 45 14.65 11.32 -9.24
C PHE A 45 15.32 12.54 -8.61
N ASP A 46 14.57 13.37 -7.90
CA ASP A 46 15.11 14.50 -7.12
C ASP A 46 16.03 13.99 -6.00
N THR A 47 15.68 12.88 -5.35
CA THR A 47 16.54 12.20 -4.37
C THR A 47 17.85 11.74 -5.01
N ALA A 48 17.77 11.10 -6.18
CA ALA A 48 18.96 10.64 -6.90
C ALA A 48 19.90 11.81 -7.25
N ILE A 49 19.35 12.91 -7.74
CA ILE A 49 20.12 14.12 -8.08
C ILE A 49 20.68 14.79 -6.81
N GLY A 50 19.85 14.97 -5.78
CA GLY A 50 20.23 15.63 -4.53
C GLY A 50 21.32 14.87 -3.77
N GLU A 51 21.23 13.54 -3.74
CA GLU A 51 22.24 12.66 -3.14
C GLU A 51 23.48 12.47 -4.02
N ARG A 52 23.43 12.90 -5.29
CA ARG A 52 24.48 12.70 -6.28
C ARG A 52 24.87 11.22 -6.38
N VAL A 53 23.87 10.40 -6.67
CA VAL A 53 24.10 8.96 -6.81
C VAL A 53 24.82 8.65 -8.12
N ASP A 54 25.49 7.52 -8.18
CA ASP A 54 26.19 7.06 -9.39
C ASP A 54 25.17 6.51 -10.41
N PHE A 55 24.14 5.84 -9.93
CA PHE A 55 23.10 5.29 -10.81
C PHE A 55 21.77 5.09 -10.08
N VAL A 56 20.72 4.87 -10.87
CA VAL A 56 19.38 4.53 -10.44
C VAL A 56 19.02 3.13 -10.94
N LEU A 57 18.47 2.29 -10.07
CA LEU A 57 17.91 0.98 -10.37
C LEU A 57 16.40 1.08 -10.41
N LEU A 58 15.80 0.77 -11.56
CA LEU A 58 14.35 0.72 -11.75
C LEU A 58 13.92 -0.73 -11.99
N SER A 59 13.26 -1.32 -11.02
CA SER A 59 12.85 -2.73 -11.07
C SER A 59 11.39 -2.92 -11.52
N GLY A 60 11.00 -2.22 -12.60
CA GLY A 60 9.78 -2.45 -13.37
C GLY A 60 8.48 -1.86 -12.80
N ASP A 61 7.42 -2.03 -13.57
CA ASP A 61 6.07 -1.52 -13.32
C ASP A 61 6.03 0.00 -13.15
N LEU A 62 6.74 0.73 -14.02
CA LEU A 62 6.77 2.19 -13.99
C LEU A 62 5.44 2.77 -14.50
N PHE A 63 4.85 2.18 -15.54
CA PHE A 63 3.51 2.51 -16.04
C PHE A 63 3.05 1.45 -17.05
N ASP A 64 1.72 1.30 -17.22
CA ASP A 64 1.16 0.44 -18.27
C ASP A 64 1.33 1.12 -19.63
N ILE A 65 2.21 0.60 -20.48
CA ILE A 65 2.50 1.16 -21.81
C ILE A 65 1.25 1.34 -22.67
N ASN A 66 0.27 0.44 -22.51
CA ASN A 66 -0.98 0.50 -23.28
C ASN A 66 -1.99 1.52 -22.72
N LYS A 67 -1.98 1.79 -21.41
CA LYS A 67 -2.95 2.64 -20.71
C LYS A 67 -2.39 4.01 -20.30
N GLY A 68 -1.09 4.08 -20.00
CA GLY A 68 -0.43 5.28 -19.47
C GLY A 68 -0.34 6.44 -20.44
N GLY A 69 -0.45 6.14 -21.73
CA GLY A 69 -0.45 7.14 -22.80
C GLY A 69 0.84 7.95 -22.89
N PRO A 70 0.83 9.01 -23.73
CA PRO A 70 2.03 9.81 -24.00
C PRO A 70 2.53 10.58 -22.76
N ARG A 71 1.65 10.86 -21.78
CA ARG A 71 2.01 11.61 -20.58
C ARG A 71 3.04 10.86 -19.72
N ALA A 72 2.84 9.56 -19.49
CA ALA A 72 3.73 8.76 -18.67
C ALA A 72 5.09 8.61 -19.34
N ALA A 73 5.12 8.31 -20.64
CA ALA A 73 6.35 8.21 -21.41
C ALA A 73 7.13 9.54 -21.44
N ALA A 74 6.46 10.66 -21.73
CA ALA A 74 7.09 11.98 -21.73
C ALA A 74 7.64 12.36 -20.35
N PHE A 75 6.91 12.04 -19.28
CA PHE A 75 7.39 12.24 -17.92
C PHE A 75 8.67 11.45 -17.67
N MET A 76 8.69 10.14 -17.97
CA MET A 76 9.88 9.30 -17.76
C MET A 76 11.06 9.80 -18.56
N LEU A 77 10.87 10.13 -19.84
CA LEU A 77 11.93 10.71 -20.66
C LEU A 77 12.51 11.98 -20.04
N SER A 78 11.67 12.91 -19.61
CA SER A 78 12.14 14.15 -18.99
C SER A 78 12.94 13.89 -17.70
N GLN A 79 12.61 12.84 -16.94
CA GLN A 79 13.36 12.47 -15.75
C GLN A 79 14.72 11.83 -16.13
N PHE A 80 14.74 10.97 -17.14
CA PHE A 80 15.96 10.35 -17.65
C PHE A 80 16.94 11.39 -18.20
N GLU A 81 16.46 12.39 -18.94
CA GLU A 81 17.24 13.53 -19.43
C GLU A 81 17.83 14.34 -18.26
N ARG A 82 17.05 14.63 -17.21
CA ARG A 82 17.54 15.31 -16.01
C ARG A 82 18.65 14.52 -15.30
N LEU A 83 18.57 13.20 -15.28
CA LEU A 83 19.65 12.35 -14.75
C LEU A 83 20.87 12.36 -15.65
N ALA A 84 20.68 12.30 -16.99
CA ALA A 84 21.76 12.38 -17.97
C ALA A 84 22.58 13.68 -17.83
N GLU A 85 21.92 14.83 -17.64
CA GLU A 85 22.57 16.12 -17.37
C GLU A 85 23.48 16.10 -16.11
N LYS A 86 23.24 15.18 -15.20
CA LYS A 86 24.03 14.98 -13.97
C LYS A 86 25.01 13.84 -14.06
N GLY A 87 25.08 13.15 -15.21
CA GLY A 87 25.95 11.99 -15.42
C GLY A 87 25.52 10.77 -14.61
N ILE A 88 24.21 10.66 -14.30
CA ILE A 88 23.62 9.55 -13.54
C ILE A 88 23.05 8.53 -14.53
N GLU A 89 23.55 7.29 -14.46
CA GLU A 89 23.06 6.17 -15.27
C GLU A 89 21.76 5.60 -14.70
N VAL A 90 20.93 5.03 -15.57
CA VAL A 90 19.69 4.35 -15.22
C VAL A 90 19.75 2.91 -15.72
N TYR A 91 19.54 1.96 -14.82
CA TYR A 91 19.39 0.55 -15.13
C TYR A 91 17.93 0.16 -14.91
N TRP A 92 17.24 -0.20 -15.99
CA TRP A 92 15.80 -0.48 -15.96
C TRP A 92 15.50 -1.88 -16.46
N CYS A 93 15.03 -2.77 -15.57
CA CYS A 93 14.36 -4.00 -15.98
C CYS A 93 12.85 -3.76 -16.06
N SER A 94 12.21 -4.31 -17.10
CA SER A 94 10.76 -4.22 -17.26
C SER A 94 10.02 -5.06 -16.23
N GLY A 95 8.82 -4.58 -15.84
CA GLY A 95 7.84 -5.33 -15.08
C GLY A 95 6.76 -5.93 -15.98
N GLU A 96 5.65 -6.33 -15.36
CA GLU A 96 4.48 -6.88 -16.06
C GLU A 96 3.78 -5.82 -16.93
N SER A 97 3.71 -4.59 -16.42
CA SER A 97 2.97 -3.49 -17.06
C SER A 97 3.77 -2.77 -18.13
N ASP A 98 5.10 -2.79 -18.07
CA ASP A 98 6.02 -2.04 -18.91
C ASP A 98 7.05 -2.90 -19.67
N PRO A 99 6.62 -3.96 -20.41
CA PRO A 99 7.57 -4.77 -21.18
C PRO A 99 8.29 -3.90 -22.20
N ILE A 100 9.63 -3.94 -22.18
CA ILE A 100 10.47 -3.06 -22.99
C ILE A 100 10.25 -3.25 -24.49
N GLU A 101 9.87 -4.42 -24.92
CA GLU A 101 9.55 -4.75 -26.31
C GLU A 101 8.32 -3.97 -26.84
N ARG A 102 7.50 -3.44 -25.94
CA ARG A 102 6.33 -2.60 -26.26
C ARG A 102 6.64 -1.10 -26.18
N TRP A 103 7.84 -0.72 -25.80
CA TRP A 103 8.24 0.69 -25.83
C TRP A 103 8.10 1.23 -27.25
N PRO A 104 7.48 2.42 -27.42
CA PRO A 104 7.27 2.98 -28.76
C PRO A 104 8.59 3.23 -29.49
N THR A 105 8.78 2.58 -30.65
CA THR A 105 10.02 2.72 -31.44
C THR A 105 10.28 4.14 -31.93
N SER A 106 9.25 5.00 -31.91
CA SER A 106 9.37 6.43 -32.24
C SER A 106 9.94 7.28 -31.09
N ILE A 107 10.14 6.69 -29.92
CA ILE A 107 10.62 7.39 -28.72
C ILE A 107 11.98 6.76 -28.35
N GLU A 108 13.06 7.48 -28.66
CA GLU A 108 14.40 7.04 -28.29
C GLU A 108 14.65 7.28 -26.79
N LEU A 109 15.19 6.26 -26.11
CA LEU A 109 15.67 6.40 -24.74
C LEU A 109 17.01 7.12 -24.74
N PRO A 110 17.27 8.02 -23.78
CA PRO A 110 18.57 8.66 -23.62
C PRO A 110 19.71 7.63 -23.41
N GLU A 111 20.92 7.97 -23.83
CA GLU A 111 22.08 7.06 -23.77
C GLU A 111 22.42 6.56 -22.35
N ASN A 112 22.08 7.34 -21.32
CA ASN A 112 22.27 6.98 -19.92
C ASN A 112 21.28 5.92 -19.41
N VAL A 113 20.30 5.47 -20.23
CA VAL A 113 19.33 4.44 -19.85
C VAL A 113 19.73 3.10 -20.48
N LYS A 114 19.96 2.11 -19.63
CA LYS A 114 20.22 0.73 -20.03
C LYS A 114 19.02 -0.14 -19.63
N THR A 115 18.44 -0.80 -20.61
CA THR A 115 17.32 -1.74 -20.41
C THR A 115 17.83 -3.17 -20.57
N PHE A 116 17.12 -4.13 -19.99
CA PHE A 116 17.50 -5.54 -19.99
C PHE A 116 16.47 -6.40 -20.74
N SER A 117 16.96 -7.44 -21.41
CA SER A 117 16.14 -8.43 -22.10
C SER A 117 15.18 -9.15 -21.13
N THR A 118 14.01 -9.54 -21.63
CA THR A 118 13.07 -10.40 -20.89
C THR A 118 13.41 -11.89 -20.98
N SER A 119 14.27 -12.29 -21.94
CA SER A 119 14.56 -13.70 -22.24
C SER A 119 15.94 -14.17 -21.75
N VAL A 120 16.89 -13.27 -21.67
CA VAL A 120 18.29 -13.59 -21.34
C VAL A 120 18.79 -12.68 -20.22
N LEU A 121 19.51 -13.26 -19.26
CA LEU A 121 20.23 -12.48 -18.26
C LEU A 121 21.36 -11.72 -18.94
N GLU A 122 21.38 -10.42 -18.72
CA GLU A 122 22.43 -9.53 -19.25
C GLU A 122 23.20 -8.90 -18.09
N ASP A 123 24.47 -8.63 -18.31
CA ASP A 123 25.31 -7.90 -17.36
C ASP A 123 25.83 -6.60 -17.94
N VAL A 124 25.86 -5.57 -17.11
CA VAL A 124 26.39 -4.26 -17.44
C VAL A 124 27.36 -3.81 -16.34
N THR A 125 28.59 -3.52 -16.75
CA THR A 125 29.60 -2.99 -15.83
C THR A 125 29.43 -1.48 -15.70
N HIS A 126 29.11 -1.00 -14.49
CA HIS A 126 29.07 0.43 -14.19
C HIS A 126 30.48 0.96 -13.89
N ARG A 127 30.88 2.05 -14.58
CA ARG A 127 32.18 2.69 -14.45
C ARG A 127 32.03 4.15 -14.06
N ARG A 128 32.83 4.57 -13.08
CA ARG A 128 33.01 5.98 -12.75
C ARG A 128 34.46 6.39 -13.06
N ASN A 129 34.65 7.37 -13.95
CA ASN A 129 35.98 7.82 -14.40
C ASN A 129 36.90 6.67 -14.86
N GLY A 130 36.33 5.67 -15.54
CA GLY A 130 37.08 4.51 -16.05
C GLY A 130 37.23 3.36 -15.03
N THR A 131 37.02 3.60 -13.74
CA THR A 131 37.08 2.57 -12.69
C THR A 131 35.77 1.83 -12.58
N VAL A 132 35.80 0.49 -12.55
CA VAL A 132 34.62 -0.36 -12.32
C VAL A 132 34.23 -0.25 -10.85
N ILE A 133 32.94 0.06 -10.57
CA ILE A 133 32.45 0.20 -9.21
C ILE A 133 31.29 -0.79 -8.88
N ALA A 134 30.57 -1.24 -9.88
CA ALA A 134 29.51 -2.25 -9.71
C ALA A 134 29.29 -3.02 -11.02
N ASN A 135 28.79 -4.26 -10.91
CA ASN A 135 28.22 -5.01 -12.02
C ASN A 135 26.72 -5.21 -11.78
N ILE A 136 25.91 -4.84 -12.75
CA ILE A 136 24.46 -4.95 -12.72
C ILE A 136 24.04 -6.11 -13.61
N TYR A 137 23.48 -7.16 -13.00
CA TYR A 137 22.92 -8.31 -13.68
C TYR A 137 21.41 -8.12 -13.76
N GLY A 138 20.88 -7.87 -14.93
CA GLY A 138 19.50 -7.51 -15.14
C GLY A 138 18.73 -8.49 -16.01
N ILE A 139 17.44 -8.68 -15.68
CA ILE A 139 16.52 -9.43 -16.51
C ILE A 139 15.10 -8.86 -16.34
N GLY A 140 14.43 -8.62 -17.47
CA GLY A 140 13.05 -8.15 -17.48
C GLY A 140 12.06 -9.24 -17.06
N TYR A 141 10.82 -8.84 -16.78
CA TYR A 141 9.74 -9.74 -16.35
C TYR A 141 9.36 -10.75 -17.44
N ASP A 142 9.17 -11.99 -17.04
CA ASP A 142 8.55 -13.05 -17.83
C ASP A 142 7.60 -13.84 -16.92
N GLU A 143 6.31 -13.89 -17.29
CA GLU A 143 5.25 -14.59 -16.55
C GLU A 143 5.57 -16.08 -16.30
N LYS A 144 6.31 -16.69 -17.21
CA LYS A 144 6.70 -18.11 -17.13
C LYS A 144 7.85 -18.37 -16.15
N ARG A 145 8.57 -17.31 -15.78
CA ARG A 145 9.74 -17.39 -14.87
C ARG A 145 9.28 -17.32 -13.42
N LYS A 146 9.14 -18.47 -12.78
CA LYS A 146 8.74 -18.59 -11.37
C LYS A 146 9.92 -18.73 -10.41
N THR A 147 11.13 -18.94 -10.92
CA THR A 147 12.34 -19.15 -10.11
C THR A 147 13.36 -18.04 -10.39
N ALA A 148 14.18 -17.73 -9.40
CA ALA A 148 15.38 -16.95 -9.65
C ALA A 148 16.21 -17.64 -10.75
N VAL A 149 16.52 -16.86 -11.77
CA VAL A 149 17.44 -17.34 -12.83
C VAL A 149 18.79 -17.61 -12.17
N ASP A 150 19.55 -18.56 -12.70
CA ASP A 150 20.91 -18.77 -12.29
C ASP A 150 21.73 -17.50 -12.61
N PHE A 151 21.76 -16.59 -11.63
CA PHE A 151 22.59 -15.40 -11.68
C PHE A 151 24.02 -15.84 -11.44
N ILE A 152 24.80 -15.93 -12.53
CA ILE A 152 26.21 -16.25 -12.46
C ILE A 152 26.98 -14.92 -12.45
N THR A 153 27.62 -14.61 -11.34
CA THR A 153 28.50 -13.45 -11.24
C THR A 153 29.89 -13.79 -11.70
N GLY A 154 30.48 -12.87 -12.47
CA GLY A 154 31.73 -13.15 -13.17
C GLY A 154 33.00 -12.76 -12.42
N SER A 155 33.00 -11.99 -11.33
CA SER A 155 34.20 -11.47 -10.69
C SER A 155 33.98 -11.14 -9.22
N GLU A 156 34.86 -11.63 -8.34
CA GLU A 156 34.85 -11.35 -6.90
C GLU A 156 35.23 -9.88 -6.55
N ASP A 157 35.86 -9.16 -7.47
CA ASP A 157 36.41 -7.83 -7.20
C ASP A 157 35.44 -6.67 -7.40
N VAL A 158 34.21 -6.92 -7.88
CA VAL A 158 33.22 -5.91 -8.20
C VAL A 158 31.96 -6.14 -7.40
N PHE A 159 31.29 -5.08 -6.98
CA PHE A 159 30.05 -5.15 -6.22
C PHE A 159 28.88 -5.65 -7.11
N PRO A 160 28.47 -6.93 -7.03
CA PRO A 160 27.43 -7.49 -7.88
C PRO A 160 26.03 -7.11 -7.38
N ILE A 161 25.19 -6.59 -8.28
CA ILE A 161 23.79 -6.22 -8.06
C ILE A 161 22.93 -7.01 -9.03
N ALA A 162 21.92 -7.71 -8.54
CA ALA A 162 20.89 -8.34 -9.36
C ALA A 162 19.67 -7.43 -9.44
N LEU A 163 19.15 -7.21 -10.64
CA LEU A 163 17.99 -6.38 -10.93
C LEU A 163 16.91 -7.21 -11.64
N ALA A 164 15.77 -7.39 -11.00
CA ALA A 164 14.67 -8.20 -11.56
C ALA A 164 13.30 -7.73 -11.04
N HIS A 165 12.25 -8.16 -11.75
CA HIS A 165 10.86 -7.92 -11.35
C HIS A 165 10.14 -9.24 -11.11
N GLY A 166 9.37 -9.31 -10.02
CA GLY A 166 8.55 -10.46 -9.63
C GLY A 166 8.64 -10.77 -8.15
N GLU A 167 7.72 -11.61 -7.67
CA GLU A 167 7.73 -12.09 -6.29
C GLU A 167 8.60 -13.33 -6.17
N PHE A 168 9.76 -13.20 -5.54
CA PHE A 168 10.69 -14.30 -5.28
C PHE A 168 10.70 -14.67 -3.80
N ASP A 169 10.84 -15.98 -3.52
CA ASP A 169 11.15 -16.40 -2.16
C ASP A 169 12.59 -16.01 -1.83
N SER A 170 12.77 -15.13 -0.86
CA SER A 170 14.07 -14.64 -0.43
C SER A 170 15.02 -15.75 0.06
N ASN A 171 14.52 -16.95 0.35
CA ASN A 171 15.34 -18.10 0.76
C ASN A 171 15.83 -18.93 -0.43
N SER A 172 15.21 -18.78 -1.60
CA SER A 172 15.60 -19.50 -2.83
C SER A 172 16.55 -18.69 -3.73
N LEU A 173 16.83 -17.43 -3.37
CA LEU A 173 17.74 -16.58 -4.15
C LEU A 173 19.21 -16.99 -3.91
N PRO A 174 20.08 -16.98 -4.95
CA PRO A 174 21.52 -17.20 -4.80
C PRO A 174 22.17 -15.96 -4.15
N ILE A 175 22.21 -15.97 -2.82
CA ILE A 175 22.69 -14.83 -2.00
C ILE A 175 24.21 -14.73 -1.91
N ASP A 176 24.91 -15.82 -2.18
CA ASP A 176 26.38 -15.87 -2.07
C ASP A 176 27.09 -15.15 -3.21
N GLU A 177 26.41 -15.02 -4.35
CA GLU A 177 26.94 -14.43 -5.57
C GLU A 177 26.58 -12.95 -5.75
N VAL A 178 25.60 -12.43 -4.99
CA VAL A 178 25.02 -11.10 -5.17
C VAL A 178 25.06 -10.32 -3.86
N ARG A 179 25.50 -9.06 -3.89
CA ARG A 179 25.52 -8.19 -2.71
C ARG A 179 24.21 -7.45 -2.48
N TYR A 180 23.48 -7.19 -3.56
CA TYR A 180 22.18 -6.51 -3.48
C TYR A 180 21.23 -7.04 -4.54
N TRP A 181 20.09 -7.55 -4.11
CA TRP A 181 18.96 -7.89 -4.96
C TRP A 181 17.99 -6.72 -5.03
N ALA A 182 17.95 -6.06 -6.17
CA ALA A 182 17.02 -4.98 -6.48
C ALA A 182 15.77 -5.56 -7.15
N LEU A 183 14.72 -5.76 -6.37
CA LEU A 183 13.50 -6.43 -6.80
C LEU A 183 12.29 -5.49 -6.86
N GLY A 184 11.44 -5.63 -7.88
CA GLY A 184 10.13 -5.02 -7.99
C GLY A 184 8.98 -6.04 -7.94
N GLY A 185 7.73 -5.58 -8.06
CA GLY A 185 6.52 -6.42 -8.08
C GLY A 185 5.84 -6.59 -6.73
N ARG A 186 6.33 -5.93 -5.69
CA ARG A 186 5.64 -5.83 -4.39
C ARG A 186 5.31 -4.38 -4.09
N HIS A 187 4.04 -4.03 -3.99
CA HIS A 187 3.63 -2.66 -3.67
C HIS A 187 4.03 -2.23 -2.24
N LYS A 188 4.15 -3.16 -1.31
CA LYS A 188 4.63 -2.88 0.04
C LYS A 188 6.13 -3.14 0.13
N SER A 189 6.87 -2.17 0.69
CA SER A 189 8.30 -2.30 0.90
C SER A 189 8.66 -3.49 1.78
N ALA A 190 9.72 -4.20 1.41
CA ALA A 190 10.28 -5.30 2.19
C ALA A 190 11.80 -5.34 2.02
N LYS A 191 12.51 -5.55 3.12
CA LYS A 191 13.97 -5.68 3.12
C LYS A 191 14.38 -6.87 3.98
N PHE A 192 15.22 -7.72 3.42
CA PHE A 192 15.73 -8.92 4.08
C PHE A 192 17.27 -8.84 4.11
N ASP A 193 17.82 -8.66 5.30
CA ASP A 193 19.26 -8.68 5.51
C ASP A 193 19.72 -10.14 5.64
N LYS A 194 20.55 -10.60 4.73
CA LYS A 194 21.17 -11.93 4.69
C LYS A 194 22.69 -11.81 4.89
N PRO A 195 23.39 -12.86 5.31
CA PRO A 195 24.85 -12.81 5.39
C PRO A 195 25.48 -12.40 4.04
N GLY A 196 26.13 -11.24 3.99
CA GLY A 196 26.80 -10.72 2.79
C GLY A 196 25.90 -10.15 1.70
N CYS A 197 24.58 -10.21 1.84
CA CYS A 197 23.62 -9.81 0.82
C CYS A 197 22.41 -9.08 1.41
N VAL A 198 21.83 -8.13 0.68
CA VAL A 198 20.54 -7.51 1.00
C VAL A 198 19.56 -7.79 -0.12
N VAL A 199 18.40 -8.36 0.21
CA VAL A 199 17.28 -8.53 -0.72
C VAL A 199 16.26 -7.44 -0.44
N ALA A 200 15.90 -6.63 -1.44
CA ALA A 200 15.09 -5.44 -1.23
C ALA A 200 14.00 -5.25 -2.28
N TYR A 201 12.80 -4.98 -1.80
CA TYR A 201 11.65 -4.48 -2.55
C TYR A 201 11.33 -3.08 -2.04
N PRO A 202 11.50 -2.01 -2.81
CA PRO A 202 11.22 -0.65 -2.33
C PRO A 202 9.72 -0.42 -2.13
N GLY A 203 8.89 -1.16 -2.84
CA GLY A 203 7.46 -0.95 -2.90
C GLY A 203 7.09 0.15 -3.90
N THR A 204 5.79 0.46 -3.99
CA THR A 204 5.34 1.59 -4.81
C THR A 204 5.81 2.92 -4.22
N THR A 205 5.95 3.94 -5.05
CA THR A 205 6.35 5.28 -4.60
C THR A 205 5.19 6.08 -4.00
N GLN A 206 3.94 5.67 -4.30
CA GLN A 206 2.72 6.32 -3.84
C GLN A 206 1.65 5.28 -3.51
N GLY A 207 1.15 5.27 -2.27
CA GLY A 207 0.00 4.44 -1.91
C GLY A 207 -1.27 4.92 -2.61
N ARG A 208 -1.93 4.06 -3.38
CA ARG A 208 -3.05 4.39 -4.26
C ARG A 208 -4.40 3.87 -3.77
N HIS A 209 -4.40 3.06 -2.72
CA HIS A 209 -5.59 2.40 -2.19
C HIS A 209 -5.56 2.37 -0.66
N PRO A 210 -6.70 2.36 0.06
CA PRO A 210 -6.74 2.28 1.53
C PRO A 210 -5.94 1.13 2.15
N LYS A 211 -5.75 0.02 1.44
CA LYS A 211 -4.89 -1.10 1.88
C LYS A 211 -3.39 -0.79 1.77
N GLU A 212 -3.03 0.21 1.00
CA GLU A 212 -1.67 0.72 0.87
C GLU A 212 -1.49 1.90 1.83
N SER A 213 -1.63 1.63 3.12
CA SER A 213 -1.50 2.64 4.20
C SER A 213 -0.05 2.78 4.66
N GLY A 214 0.30 3.96 5.15
CA GLY A 214 1.63 4.28 5.66
C GLY A 214 2.52 4.97 4.63
N ALA A 215 3.82 5.00 4.90
CA ALA A 215 4.82 5.63 4.07
C ALA A 215 5.23 4.76 2.87
N TYR A 216 5.44 5.40 1.73
CA TYR A 216 5.89 4.79 0.49
C TYR A 216 7.05 5.58 -0.12
N GLY A 217 7.88 4.93 -0.95
CA GLY A 217 9.01 5.63 -1.54
C GLY A 217 10.01 4.72 -2.24
N CYS A 218 11.30 5.01 -2.02
CA CYS A 218 12.41 4.30 -2.63
C CYS A 218 13.49 3.94 -1.60
N TYR A 219 14.49 3.19 -2.02
CA TYR A 219 15.69 2.92 -1.22
C TYR A 219 16.88 3.71 -1.74
N LEU A 220 17.67 4.26 -0.83
CA LEU A 220 18.97 4.81 -1.08
C LEU A 220 20.04 3.86 -0.54
N GLY A 221 20.80 3.28 -1.44
CA GLY A 221 21.95 2.43 -1.13
C GLY A 221 23.24 3.25 -1.06
N ARG A 222 24.03 3.02 -0.03
CA ARG A 222 25.40 3.59 0.11
C ARG A 222 26.37 2.47 0.39
N VAL A 223 27.36 2.34 -0.48
CA VAL A 223 28.45 1.37 -0.35
C VAL A 223 29.72 2.13 0.05
N ASP A 224 30.37 1.70 1.13
CA ASP A 224 31.61 2.32 1.57
C ASP A 224 32.87 1.69 0.90
N THR A 225 34.03 2.24 1.17
CA THR A 225 35.31 1.77 0.61
C THR A 225 35.71 0.34 1.03
N ASN A 226 35.03 -0.23 2.02
CA ASN A 226 35.17 -1.62 2.45
C ASN A 226 34.14 -2.55 1.79
N GLY A 227 33.31 -2.02 0.88
CA GLY A 227 32.22 -2.78 0.24
C GLY A 227 31.01 -3.02 1.14
N LYS A 228 30.90 -2.32 2.28
CA LYS A 228 29.74 -2.46 3.19
C LYS A 228 28.59 -1.61 2.69
N LEU A 229 27.45 -2.28 2.43
CA LEU A 229 26.22 -1.66 2.01
C LEU A 229 25.37 -1.21 3.21
N ARG A 230 24.80 0.00 3.11
CA ARG A 230 23.73 0.53 3.96
C ARG A 230 22.56 0.92 3.08
N VAL A 231 21.37 0.45 3.41
CA VAL A 231 20.13 0.75 2.66
C VAL A 231 19.20 1.53 3.57
N GLN A 232 18.79 2.71 3.10
CA GLN A 232 17.90 3.63 3.80
C GLN A 232 16.62 3.81 2.98
N ALA A 233 15.46 3.70 3.63
CA ALA A 233 14.19 4.07 3.03
C ALA A 233 14.05 5.59 2.96
N ILE A 234 13.61 6.09 1.82
CA ILE A 234 13.31 7.52 1.56
C ILE A 234 11.83 7.60 1.20
N GLU A 235 11.08 8.37 1.96
CA GLU A 235 9.67 8.62 1.71
C GLU A 235 9.50 9.58 0.53
N THR A 236 8.69 9.21 -0.44
CA THR A 236 8.40 10.04 -1.63
C THR A 236 6.91 10.31 -1.82
N ASP A 237 6.05 9.58 -1.12
CA ASP A 237 4.61 9.76 -1.23
C ASP A 237 4.18 11.20 -0.92
N CYS A 238 3.16 11.65 -1.62
CA CYS A 238 2.56 12.99 -1.45
C CYS A 238 1.19 12.90 -0.82
N VAL A 239 0.54 11.76 -0.98
CA VAL A 239 -0.77 11.44 -0.42
C VAL A 239 -0.63 10.18 0.42
N ARG A 240 -1.06 10.23 1.68
CA ARG A 240 -0.90 9.11 2.61
C ARG A 240 -2.22 8.63 3.17
N TRP A 241 -2.48 7.34 3.06
CA TRP A 241 -3.59 6.68 3.74
C TRP A 241 -3.22 6.42 5.19
N LEU A 242 -4.05 6.92 6.12
CA LEU A 242 -3.78 6.83 7.55
C LEU A 242 -5.02 6.33 8.30
N PRO A 243 -5.16 5.01 8.52
CA PRO A 243 -6.22 4.50 9.39
C PRO A 243 -5.97 4.90 10.84
N GLN A 244 -6.98 5.45 11.49
CA GLN A 244 -6.95 5.86 12.90
C GLN A 244 -7.97 5.05 13.69
N LYS A 245 -7.51 4.31 14.69
CA LYS A 245 -8.37 3.66 15.67
C LYS A 245 -8.39 4.51 16.95
N VAL A 246 -9.60 4.89 17.38
CA VAL A 246 -9.81 5.74 18.55
C VAL A 246 -10.64 4.98 19.56
N ALA A 247 -10.04 4.64 20.70
CA ALA A 247 -10.76 4.11 21.85
C ALA A 247 -11.59 5.22 22.48
N ILE A 248 -12.83 4.93 22.79
CA ILE A 248 -13.78 5.89 23.36
C ILE A 248 -14.21 5.39 24.75
N PRO A 249 -14.05 6.23 25.81
CA PRO A 249 -14.52 5.91 27.14
C PRO A 249 -16.04 5.71 27.21
N GLU A 250 -16.52 4.97 28.20
CA GLU A 250 -17.95 4.62 28.38
C GLU A 250 -18.88 5.81 28.54
N SER A 251 -18.43 6.89 29.15
CA SER A 251 -19.24 8.06 29.46
C SER A 251 -18.75 9.31 28.72
N ILE A 252 -18.80 9.28 27.40
CA ILE A 252 -18.35 10.42 26.59
C ILE A 252 -19.53 11.06 25.86
N GLY A 253 -19.61 12.39 25.90
CA GLY A 253 -20.56 13.16 25.10
C GLY A 253 -20.02 13.51 23.71
N GLU A 254 -20.89 13.99 22.80
CA GLU A 254 -20.51 14.40 21.45
C GLU A 254 -19.41 15.47 21.46
N ASN A 255 -19.47 16.42 22.40
CA ASN A 255 -18.48 17.49 22.50
C ASN A 255 -17.09 16.96 22.92
N ASP A 256 -17.03 15.99 23.82
CA ASP A 256 -15.78 15.37 24.25
C ASP A 256 -15.19 14.51 23.13
N LEU A 257 -16.04 13.80 22.38
CA LEU A 257 -15.60 13.08 21.18
C LEU A 257 -15.00 14.03 20.15
N LYS A 258 -15.67 15.14 19.85
CA LYS A 258 -15.13 16.18 18.95
C LYS A 258 -13.78 16.70 19.44
N LYS A 259 -13.61 16.90 20.74
CA LYS A 259 -12.33 17.32 21.32
C LYS A 259 -11.23 16.30 21.08
N ILE A 260 -11.48 15.00 21.33
CA ILE A 260 -10.52 13.92 21.08
C ILE A 260 -10.13 13.86 19.60
N LEU A 261 -11.12 13.95 18.71
CA LEU A 261 -10.87 13.92 17.27
C LEU A 261 -10.09 15.16 16.80
N THR A 262 -10.39 16.34 17.34
CA THR A 262 -9.64 17.57 17.06
C THR A 262 -8.17 17.46 17.48
N GLU A 263 -7.90 16.98 18.69
CA GLU A 263 -6.53 16.78 19.18
C GLU A 263 -5.75 15.81 18.28
N ARG A 264 -6.39 14.71 17.88
CA ARG A 264 -5.79 13.74 16.96
C ARG A 264 -5.55 14.32 15.56
N ALA A 265 -6.55 15.00 14.99
CA ALA A 265 -6.43 15.61 13.67
C ALA A 265 -5.35 16.70 13.66
N THR A 266 -5.30 17.55 14.68
CA THR A 266 -4.26 18.58 14.83
C THR A 266 -2.86 17.96 14.90
N LYS A 267 -2.70 16.86 15.65
CA LYS A 267 -1.44 16.14 15.71
C LYS A 267 -1.04 15.58 14.33
N ILE A 268 -1.97 14.92 13.61
CA ILE A 268 -1.72 14.40 12.27
C ILE A 268 -1.28 15.53 11.33
N THR A 269 -1.97 16.67 11.33
CA THR A 269 -1.60 17.83 10.51
C THR A 269 -0.19 18.35 10.85
N SER A 270 0.19 18.34 12.13
CA SER A 270 1.53 18.79 12.53
C SER A 270 2.64 17.81 12.13
N ASP A 271 2.35 16.51 12.17
CA ASP A 271 3.31 15.44 11.85
C ASP A 271 3.53 15.30 10.33
N PHE A 272 2.52 15.64 9.52
CA PHE A 272 2.52 15.40 8.06
C PHE A 272 2.22 16.66 7.24
N ARG A 273 2.93 17.75 7.51
CA ARG A 273 2.67 19.08 6.91
C ARG A 273 2.75 19.14 5.39
N GLU A 274 3.52 18.26 4.77
CA GLU A 274 3.76 18.25 3.32
C GLU A 274 2.90 17.22 2.57
N HIS A 275 1.99 16.53 3.28
CA HIS A 275 1.17 15.47 2.72
C HIS A 275 -0.30 15.86 2.70
N VAL A 276 -1.02 15.34 1.72
CA VAL A 276 -2.47 15.16 1.82
C VAL A 276 -2.73 13.85 2.57
N ILE A 277 -3.38 13.92 3.71
CA ILE A 277 -3.67 12.74 4.52
C ILE A 277 -5.11 12.30 4.30
N LEU A 278 -5.28 11.07 3.82
CA LEU A 278 -6.57 10.41 3.66
C LEU A 278 -6.84 9.55 4.91
N VAL A 279 -7.60 10.11 5.86
CA VAL A 279 -7.86 9.47 7.14
C VAL A 279 -9.16 8.67 7.11
N SER A 280 -9.10 7.44 7.60
CA SER A 280 -10.28 6.67 8.00
C SER A 280 -10.31 6.55 9.52
N TRP A 281 -11.41 6.98 10.13
CA TRP A 281 -11.61 6.91 11.57
C TRP A 281 -12.39 5.66 11.92
N THR A 282 -11.85 4.84 12.81
CA THR A 282 -12.53 3.70 13.40
C THR A 282 -12.66 3.95 14.90
N LEU A 283 -13.87 4.16 15.35
CA LEU A 283 -14.17 4.33 16.77
C LEU A 283 -14.41 2.98 17.41
N ALA A 284 -13.76 2.72 18.52
CA ALA A 284 -13.97 1.53 19.34
C ALA A 284 -14.61 1.97 20.68
N PRO A 285 -15.97 2.10 20.72
CA PRO A 285 -16.65 2.52 21.93
C PRO A 285 -16.75 1.37 22.91
N THR A 286 -16.66 1.71 24.20
CA THR A 286 -17.04 0.86 25.33
C THR A 286 -18.29 1.44 25.95
N GLY A 287 -19.25 0.61 26.42
CA GLY A 287 -20.45 1.02 27.14
C GLY A 287 -21.63 1.55 26.29
N GLU A 288 -22.58 2.18 26.96
CA GLU A 288 -23.90 2.60 26.42
C GLU A 288 -23.83 3.63 25.29
N PHE A 289 -22.84 4.52 25.30
CA PHE A 289 -22.68 5.52 24.24
C PHE A 289 -22.48 4.90 22.85
N SER A 290 -22.08 3.65 22.83
CA SER A 290 -21.92 2.89 21.60
C SER A 290 -23.19 2.77 20.73
N ALA A 291 -24.36 2.74 21.35
CA ALA A 291 -25.65 2.64 20.64
C ALA A 291 -25.98 3.94 19.88
N ASN A 292 -25.77 5.10 20.53
CA ASN A 292 -26.02 6.40 19.92
C ASN A 292 -25.03 6.74 18.78
N LEU A 293 -23.78 6.28 18.90
CA LEU A 293 -22.75 6.47 17.87
C LEU A 293 -22.99 5.64 16.61
N ARG A 294 -23.78 4.59 16.68
CA ARG A 294 -24.09 3.73 15.53
C ARG A 294 -25.21 4.25 14.66
N ASN A 295 -25.92 5.27 15.12
CA ASN A 295 -26.96 5.89 14.35
C ASN A 295 -26.36 6.52 13.08
N CYS A 296 -26.84 6.08 11.91
CA CYS A 296 -26.37 6.54 10.59
C CYS A 296 -26.34 8.07 10.47
N PRO A 297 -27.39 8.82 10.92
CA PRO A 297 -27.36 10.29 10.93
C PRO A 297 -26.25 10.90 11.79
N PHE A 298 -25.84 10.26 12.87
CA PHE A 298 -24.72 10.73 13.69
C PHE A 298 -23.40 10.57 12.96
N ASN A 299 -23.16 9.42 12.38
CA ASN A 299 -21.92 9.15 11.63
C ASN A 299 -21.74 10.10 10.45
N GLU A 300 -22.82 10.38 9.72
CA GLU A 300 -22.84 11.34 8.63
C GLU A 300 -22.53 12.76 9.10
N ARG A 301 -23.15 13.22 10.21
CA ARG A 301 -22.86 14.54 10.79
C ARG A 301 -21.40 14.66 11.24
N MET A 302 -20.83 13.63 11.88
CA MET A 302 -19.45 13.62 12.33
C MET A 302 -18.47 13.60 11.16
N LEU A 303 -18.77 12.81 10.12
CA LEU A 303 -18.00 12.79 8.89
C LEU A 303 -17.96 14.16 8.23
N GLN A 304 -19.14 14.80 8.09
CA GLN A 304 -19.24 16.12 7.50
C GLN A 304 -18.52 17.18 8.35
N TRP A 305 -18.69 17.13 9.66
CA TRP A 305 -17.98 18.04 10.56
C TRP A 305 -16.45 17.91 10.45
N LEU A 306 -15.91 16.70 10.41
CA LEU A 306 -14.47 16.46 10.22
C LEU A 306 -13.96 17.00 8.87
N ARG A 307 -14.75 16.87 7.82
CA ARG A 307 -14.42 17.40 6.49
C ARG A 307 -14.47 18.93 6.45
N ASP A 308 -15.46 19.54 7.11
CA ASP A 308 -15.59 20.98 7.15
C ASP A 308 -14.50 21.66 7.99
N GLU A 309 -14.11 21.04 9.10
CA GLU A 309 -13.11 21.58 10.02
C GLU A 309 -11.67 21.38 9.54
N PHE A 310 -11.34 20.18 9.01
CA PHE A 310 -9.97 19.79 8.69
C PHE A 310 -9.72 19.55 7.20
N GLY A 311 -10.76 19.47 6.39
CA GLY A 311 -10.67 19.08 4.97
C GLY A 311 -10.41 20.22 4.00
N ARG A 312 -10.21 21.44 4.48
CA ARG A 312 -10.01 22.64 3.64
C ARG A 312 -8.51 22.87 3.39
N GLY A 313 -8.13 23.09 2.14
CA GLY A 313 -6.76 23.39 1.73
C GLY A 313 -6.15 22.32 0.82
N GLU A 314 -5.01 22.65 0.22
CA GLU A 314 -4.28 21.76 -0.69
C GLU A 314 -3.44 20.71 0.06
N THR A 315 -3.06 21.01 1.30
CA THR A 315 -2.42 20.09 2.23
C THR A 315 -3.30 19.99 3.47
N GLY A 316 -3.52 18.80 3.99
CA GLY A 316 -4.35 18.63 5.18
C GLY A 316 -4.98 17.24 5.25
N ILE A 317 -6.02 17.14 6.08
CA ILE A 317 -6.70 15.87 6.35
C ILE A 317 -8.01 15.81 5.57
N TRP A 318 -8.17 14.80 4.72
CA TRP A 318 -9.48 14.45 4.19
C TRP A 318 -9.99 13.19 4.87
N THR A 319 -11.11 13.30 5.58
CA THR A 319 -11.77 12.15 6.19
C THR A 319 -12.52 11.34 5.13
N THR A 320 -12.05 10.13 4.88
CA THR A 320 -12.63 9.21 3.89
C THR A 320 -13.81 8.44 4.44
N HIS A 321 -13.67 7.92 5.66
CA HIS A 321 -14.67 7.12 6.36
C HIS A 321 -14.66 7.44 7.85
N PHE A 322 -15.84 7.33 8.45
CA PHE A 322 -16.05 7.39 9.88
C PHE A 322 -16.89 6.18 10.27
N ILE A 323 -16.30 5.24 10.97
CA ILE A 323 -16.90 3.95 11.29
C ILE A 323 -16.86 3.74 12.80
N VAL A 324 -17.97 3.26 13.35
CA VAL A 324 -18.04 2.81 14.75
C VAL A 324 -17.96 1.30 14.77
N GLU A 325 -16.95 0.75 15.45
CA GLU A 325 -16.84 -0.71 15.61
C GLU A 325 -18.04 -1.24 16.39
N PRO A 326 -18.63 -2.34 15.96
CA PRO A 326 -19.63 -3.03 16.76
C PRO A 326 -19.01 -3.56 18.06
N PRO A 327 -19.78 -3.73 19.16
CA PRO A 327 -19.28 -4.35 20.36
C PRO A 327 -18.77 -5.75 20.07
N ASN A 328 -17.78 -6.19 20.84
CA ASN A 328 -17.21 -7.52 20.65
C ASN A 328 -18.23 -8.64 20.94
N GLN A 329 -19.18 -8.38 21.81
CA GLN A 329 -20.25 -9.33 22.18
C GLN A 329 -21.57 -8.58 22.34
N LEU A 330 -22.65 -9.20 21.86
CA LEU A 330 -24.01 -8.77 22.15
C LEU A 330 -24.46 -9.41 23.48
N PRO A 331 -25.35 -8.75 24.25
CA PRO A 331 -25.87 -9.31 25.49
C PRO A 331 -26.46 -10.70 25.27
N MET A 332 -26.05 -11.68 26.06
CA MET A 332 -26.58 -13.06 25.95
C MET A 332 -28.09 -13.11 26.13
N ALA A 333 -28.66 -12.25 26.97
CA ALA A 333 -30.10 -12.14 27.16
C ALA A 333 -30.87 -11.90 25.85
N TRP A 334 -30.28 -11.21 24.88
CA TRP A 334 -30.94 -10.97 23.58
C TRP A 334 -31.06 -12.24 22.73
N TYR A 335 -30.14 -13.18 22.89
CA TYR A 335 -30.21 -14.49 22.23
C TYR A 335 -31.31 -15.40 22.82
N GLU A 336 -31.69 -15.15 24.07
CA GLU A 336 -32.69 -15.94 24.80
C GLU A 336 -34.12 -15.40 24.65
N GLU A 337 -34.29 -14.20 24.08
CA GLU A 337 -35.58 -13.59 23.89
C GLU A 337 -36.48 -14.37 22.91
N ASP A 338 -37.77 -14.46 23.23
CA ASP A 338 -38.79 -14.98 22.32
C ASP A 338 -39.31 -13.85 21.41
N THR A 339 -38.40 -13.28 20.62
CA THR A 339 -38.63 -12.16 19.69
C THR A 339 -37.97 -12.46 18.35
N ILE A 340 -38.37 -11.69 17.31
CA ILE A 340 -37.71 -11.77 15.97
C ILE A 340 -36.20 -11.51 16.10
N LEU A 341 -35.78 -10.56 16.96
CA LEU A 341 -34.40 -10.30 17.25
C LEU A 341 -33.67 -11.52 17.84
N GLY A 342 -34.29 -12.16 18.86
CA GLY A 342 -33.73 -13.36 19.50
C GLY A 342 -33.60 -14.52 18.50
N GLU A 343 -34.61 -14.75 17.65
CA GLU A 343 -34.54 -15.77 16.59
C GLU A 343 -33.42 -15.46 15.58
N TYR A 344 -33.31 -14.20 15.14
CA TYR A 344 -32.27 -13.76 14.23
C TYR A 344 -30.86 -13.95 14.81
N LEU A 345 -30.65 -13.53 16.06
CA LEU A 345 -29.35 -13.69 16.74
C LEU A 345 -29.00 -15.18 16.95
N ARG A 346 -29.98 -16.03 17.31
CA ARG A 346 -29.77 -17.48 17.38
C ARG A 346 -29.42 -18.08 16.03
N ALA A 347 -30.02 -17.59 14.94
CA ALA A 347 -29.64 -18.01 13.60
C ALA A 347 -28.19 -17.63 13.27
N ILE A 348 -27.78 -16.40 13.54
CA ILE A 348 -26.37 -15.95 13.37
C ILE A 348 -25.43 -16.80 14.22
N GLY A 349 -25.76 -17.05 15.50
CA GLY A 349 -24.95 -17.88 16.41
C GLY A 349 -24.73 -19.30 15.88
N ARG A 350 -25.75 -19.90 15.24
CA ARG A 350 -25.58 -21.20 14.55
C ARG A 350 -24.58 -21.14 13.43
N TYR A 351 -24.62 -20.10 12.59
CA TYR A 351 -23.63 -19.90 11.53
C TYR A 351 -22.22 -19.60 12.06
N GLN A 352 -22.10 -19.01 13.26
CA GLN A 352 -20.82 -18.77 13.92
C GLN A 352 -20.20 -20.04 14.51
N SER A 353 -21.05 -20.94 15.03
CA SER A 353 -20.61 -22.17 15.70
C SER A 353 -20.43 -23.37 14.77
N ASP A 354 -21.00 -23.33 13.57
CA ASP A 354 -20.97 -24.44 12.61
C ASP A 354 -20.41 -23.98 11.27
N ASP A 355 -19.14 -24.27 11.03
CA ASP A 355 -18.44 -23.95 9.79
C ASP A 355 -18.94 -24.77 8.58
N SER A 356 -19.70 -25.83 8.78
CA SER A 356 -20.31 -26.61 7.70
C SER A 356 -21.47 -25.89 7.04
N LEU A 357 -22.09 -24.92 7.73
CA LEU A 357 -23.15 -24.08 7.16
C LEU A 357 -22.54 -23.07 6.18
N ASN A 358 -22.79 -23.27 4.90
CA ASN A 358 -22.20 -22.46 3.84
C ASN A 358 -22.83 -21.06 3.78
N LEU A 359 -22.00 -20.01 3.82
CA LEU A 359 -22.44 -18.64 3.48
C LEU A 359 -22.32 -18.49 1.95
N SER A 360 -23.39 -18.80 1.24
CA SER A 360 -23.45 -18.67 -0.22
C SER A 360 -24.23 -17.43 -0.61
N LEU A 361 -23.64 -16.60 -1.44
CA LEU A 361 -24.28 -15.44 -2.06
C LEU A 361 -24.85 -15.75 -3.46
N HIS A 362 -24.81 -17.02 -3.89
CA HIS A 362 -25.26 -17.41 -5.23
C HIS A 362 -26.70 -17.00 -5.56
N GLU A 363 -27.60 -17.07 -4.58
CA GLU A 363 -29.01 -16.72 -4.78
C GLU A 363 -29.25 -15.21 -4.98
N TYR A 364 -28.26 -14.37 -4.67
CA TYR A 364 -28.35 -12.91 -4.77
C TYR A 364 -27.58 -12.33 -5.95
N LEU A 365 -26.98 -13.19 -6.78
CA LEU A 365 -26.19 -12.75 -7.93
C LEU A 365 -27.03 -12.83 -9.21
N PRO A 366 -26.81 -11.90 -10.18
CA PRO A 366 -27.54 -11.94 -11.45
C PRO A 366 -27.23 -13.20 -12.24
N ASP A 367 -28.23 -13.82 -12.87
CA ASP A 367 -28.14 -15.01 -13.73
C ASP A 367 -27.21 -14.79 -14.96
N SER A 368 -26.78 -13.57 -15.23
CA SER A 368 -25.96 -13.21 -16.39
C SER A 368 -24.44 -13.35 -16.19
N MET A 369 -23.98 -13.70 -14.98
CA MET A 369 -22.55 -13.90 -14.70
C MET A 369 -22.14 -15.35 -14.92
N GLU A 370 -20.98 -15.57 -15.56
CA GLU A 370 -20.46 -16.93 -15.77
C GLU A 370 -20.08 -17.60 -14.44
N GLU A 371 -20.40 -18.89 -14.31
CA GLU A 371 -20.29 -19.70 -13.08
C GLU A 371 -18.86 -19.71 -12.47
N LYS A 372 -17.82 -19.50 -13.28
CA LYS A 372 -16.41 -19.42 -12.83
C LYS A 372 -16.06 -18.11 -12.13
N GLU A 373 -16.63 -16.99 -12.57
CA GLU A 373 -16.44 -15.67 -11.92
C GLU A 373 -17.19 -15.60 -10.60
N LEU A 374 -18.38 -16.23 -10.54
CA LEU A 374 -19.23 -16.29 -9.37
C LEU A 374 -18.61 -17.08 -8.20
N THR A 375 -17.87 -18.15 -8.49
CA THR A 375 -17.31 -19.01 -7.44
C THR A 375 -16.28 -18.29 -6.56
N GLY A 376 -15.56 -17.31 -7.12
CA GLY A 376 -14.59 -16.50 -6.38
C GLY A 376 -15.22 -15.40 -5.52
N ILE A 377 -16.36 -14.84 -5.98
CA ILE A 377 -17.06 -13.73 -5.32
C ILE A 377 -18.06 -14.24 -4.28
N ALA A 378 -18.72 -15.36 -4.57
CA ALA A 378 -19.79 -15.93 -3.74
C ALA A 378 -19.29 -16.67 -2.50
N ARG A 379 -18.02 -17.06 -2.42
CA ARG A 379 -17.44 -17.72 -1.24
C ARG A 379 -16.87 -16.73 -0.25
N VAL A 380 -17.48 -16.66 0.93
CA VAL A 380 -16.90 -15.96 2.07
C VAL A 380 -15.75 -16.79 2.63
N SER A 381 -14.51 -16.29 2.59
CA SER A 381 -13.37 -16.99 3.19
C SER A 381 -13.54 -17.13 4.70
N SER A 382 -13.00 -18.20 5.30
CA SER A 382 -13.07 -18.45 6.75
C SER A 382 -12.60 -17.24 7.57
N LYS A 383 -11.59 -16.52 7.11
CA LYS A 383 -11.08 -15.31 7.76
C LYS A 383 -12.08 -14.14 7.73
N ARG A 384 -12.94 -14.07 6.73
CA ARG A 384 -13.97 -13.02 6.60
C ARG A 384 -15.32 -13.45 7.21
N ARG A 385 -15.50 -14.76 7.42
CA ARG A 385 -16.75 -15.33 7.90
C ARG A 385 -17.14 -14.75 9.26
N GLU A 386 -16.25 -14.79 10.23
CA GLU A 386 -16.50 -14.28 11.58
C GLU A 386 -16.85 -12.78 11.57
N GLU A 387 -16.07 -11.98 10.85
CA GLU A 387 -16.33 -10.55 10.69
C GLU A 387 -17.68 -10.27 10.01
N THR A 388 -18.01 -11.03 8.95
CA THR A 388 -19.26 -10.90 8.21
C THR A 388 -20.47 -11.24 9.09
N LEU A 389 -20.41 -12.35 9.84
CA LEU A 389 -21.49 -12.77 10.72
C LEU A 389 -21.66 -11.81 11.91
N ARG A 390 -20.57 -11.31 12.48
CA ARG A 390 -20.63 -10.28 13.52
C ARG A 390 -21.28 -8.99 12.99
N ARG A 391 -20.92 -8.57 11.79
CA ARG A 391 -21.53 -7.39 11.14
C ARG A 391 -23.01 -7.61 10.81
N ALA A 392 -23.36 -8.81 10.36
CA ALA A 392 -24.76 -9.17 10.12
C ALA A 392 -25.58 -9.12 11.42
N ALA A 393 -25.06 -9.68 12.54
CA ALA A 393 -25.72 -9.61 13.85
C ALA A 393 -26.01 -8.15 14.24
N MET A 394 -25.06 -7.26 14.02
CA MET A 394 -25.22 -5.83 14.35
C MET A 394 -26.26 -5.13 13.48
N ILE A 395 -26.25 -5.38 12.17
CA ILE A 395 -27.26 -4.85 11.27
C ILE A 395 -28.66 -5.31 11.70
N GLY A 396 -28.82 -6.59 12.08
CA GLY A 396 -30.08 -7.09 12.60
C GLY A 396 -30.52 -6.39 13.87
N VAL A 397 -29.60 -6.13 14.79
CA VAL A 397 -29.90 -5.34 16.02
C VAL A 397 -30.34 -3.92 15.67
N GLU A 398 -29.66 -3.24 14.76
CA GLU A 398 -30.04 -1.88 14.32
C GLU A 398 -31.46 -1.82 13.75
N TYR A 399 -31.86 -2.82 12.95
CA TYR A 399 -33.16 -2.84 12.31
C TYR A 399 -34.28 -3.38 13.21
N LEU A 400 -33.98 -4.33 14.10
CA LEU A 400 -35.01 -5.05 14.89
C LEU A 400 -35.12 -4.54 16.33
N ALA A 401 -34.12 -3.76 16.80
CA ALA A 401 -34.09 -3.22 18.16
C ALA A 401 -33.99 -1.68 18.19
N ALA A 402 -34.43 -0.99 17.14
CA ALA A 402 -34.27 0.46 16.97
C ALA A 402 -34.84 1.32 18.14
N ASP A 403 -35.76 0.80 18.92
CA ASP A 403 -36.40 1.48 20.06
C ASP A 403 -35.91 0.96 21.43
N ARG A 404 -34.87 0.12 21.48
CA ARG A 404 -34.40 -0.48 22.74
C ARG A 404 -33.10 0.17 23.22
N GLU A 405 -33.11 0.55 24.50
CA GLU A 405 -31.88 0.83 25.25
C GLU A 405 -31.11 -0.49 25.45
N VAL A 406 -29.82 -0.49 25.14
CA VAL A 406 -28.94 -1.64 25.40
C VAL A 406 -28.75 -1.76 26.93
N PRO A 407 -29.15 -2.89 27.55
CA PRO A 407 -28.98 -3.04 29.00
C PRO A 407 -27.49 -2.92 29.41
N GLU A 408 -27.23 -2.25 30.52
CA GLU A 408 -25.89 -2.26 31.15
C GLU A 408 -25.44 -3.69 31.38
N LEU A 409 -24.25 -4.02 30.87
CA LEU A 409 -23.54 -5.21 31.30
C LEU A 409 -23.14 -4.98 32.76
N ALA A 410 -23.84 -5.63 33.69
CA ALA A 410 -23.44 -5.67 35.08
C ALA A 410 -21.97 -6.08 35.16
N GLY A 411 -21.11 -5.15 35.59
CA GLY A 411 -19.71 -5.44 35.82
C GLY A 411 -19.59 -6.56 36.81
N ASP A 412 -18.92 -7.64 36.44
CA ASP A 412 -18.45 -8.63 37.39
C ASP A 412 -17.49 -7.92 38.34
N VAL A 413 -18.02 -7.59 39.50
CA VAL A 413 -17.25 -7.25 40.69
C VAL A 413 -16.46 -8.50 41.05
N VAL A 414 -15.22 -8.56 40.60
CA VAL A 414 -14.26 -9.49 41.19
C VAL A 414 -13.87 -8.90 42.55
N SER A 415 -14.53 -9.39 43.57
CA SER A 415 -14.10 -9.24 44.97
C SER A 415 -13.09 -10.31 45.30
N GLU A 416 -11.95 -9.85 45.85
CA GLU A 416 -10.85 -10.53 46.52
C GLU A 416 -9.75 -11.16 45.65
#